data_7f444469a50eab987149a9b5a609681b
#
_entry.id   7f444469a50eab987149a9b5a609681b
#
_cell.length_a   1.000
_cell.length_b   1.000
_cell.length_c   1.000
_cell.angle_alpha   90.00
_cell.angle_beta   90.00
_cell.angle_gamma   90.00
#
_symmetry.space_group_name_H-M   'P 1'
#
loop_
_entity.id
_entity.type
_entity.pdbx_description
1 polymer ?
#
loop_
_entity_poly.entity_id
_entity_poly.type
_entity_poly.pdbx_seq_one_letter_code
_entity_poly.pdbx_strand_id
1 'polypeptide(L)'
;MEKTVIVYYTGTGNTLALAKRFHGAKLLDIIKINEGTEVLDEDIERLGIFFPVYMGGVPYPVREFIHKTLGERDNSGLKYVFSLLTCGSSGKSAEWIMDRLLQEIGIGISYTQSFRYPDSYLPLIKNIPDEAKTKEIQDKAEDKIKKAILDIENE
;
A
#
# COMPACT_ATOMS: atom_id res chain seq x y z
N MET A 1 1.67 22.38 -6.53
CA MET A 1 1.26 20.96 -6.62
C MET A 1 1.67 20.29 -5.32
N GLU A 2 0.75 19.65 -4.65
CA GLU A 2 1.02 18.98 -3.37
C GLU A 2 2.03 17.85 -3.56
N LYS A 3 3.02 17.77 -2.66
CA LYS A 3 4.08 16.78 -2.74
C LYS A 3 3.58 15.42 -2.30
N THR A 4 3.38 14.53 -3.27
CA THR A 4 2.95 13.15 -3.05
C THR A 4 4.15 12.20 -2.99
N VAL A 5 4.25 11.45 -1.91
CA VAL A 5 5.21 10.36 -1.74
C VAL A 5 4.44 9.06 -1.53
N ILE A 6 4.84 8.01 -2.20
CA ILE A 6 4.33 6.66 -1.98
C ILE A 6 5.48 5.80 -1.45
N VAL A 7 5.31 5.31 -0.25
CA VAL A 7 6.18 4.28 0.32
C VAL A 7 5.58 2.91 0.04
N TYR A 8 6.40 1.96 -0.36
CA TYR A 8 5.92 0.63 -0.71
C TYR A 8 6.79 -0.48 -0.13
N TYR A 9 6.14 -1.58 0.17
CA TYR A 9 6.77 -2.88 0.41
C TYR A 9 6.24 -3.87 -0.63
N THR A 10 7.11 -4.59 -1.30
CA THR A 10 6.72 -5.55 -2.32
C THR A 10 7.48 -6.86 -2.18
N GLY A 11 6.80 -8.00 -2.32
CA GLY A 11 7.40 -9.32 -2.36
C GLY A 11 7.60 -9.82 -3.79
N THR A 12 6.51 -9.82 -4.57
CA THR A 12 6.48 -10.38 -5.94
C THR A 12 6.42 -9.32 -7.05
N GLY A 13 6.41 -8.04 -6.69
CA GLY A 13 6.37 -6.93 -7.64
C GLY A 13 4.99 -6.34 -7.91
N ASN A 14 3.89 -6.97 -7.48
CA ASN A 14 2.53 -6.47 -7.70
C ASN A 14 2.29 -5.10 -7.06
N THR A 15 2.74 -4.93 -5.82
CA THR A 15 2.60 -3.66 -5.09
C THR A 15 3.42 -2.54 -5.74
N LEU A 16 4.64 -2.83 -6.17
CA LEU A 16 5.47 -1.85 -6.89
C LEU A 16 4.85 -1.47 -8.24
N ALA A 17 4.30 -2.44 -8.98
CA ALA A 17 3.60 -2.18 -10.23
C ALA A 17 2.39 -1.26 -10.01
N LEU A 18 1.65 -1.46 -8.92
CA LEU A 18 0.55 -0.57 -8.53
C LEU A 18 1.05 0.85 -8.19
N ALA A 19 2.12 0.98 -7.41
CA ALA A 19 2.70 2.27 -7.04
C ALA A 19 3.18 3.08 -8.26
N LYS A 20 3.76 2.43 -9.26
CA LYS A 20 4.23 3.05 -10.51
C LYS A 20 3.12 3.66 -11.36
N ARG A 21 1.87 3.37 -11.07
CA ARG A 21 0.71 3.96 -11.79
C ARG A 21 0.38 5.37 -11.34
N PHE A 22 0.91 5.82 -10.21
CA PHE A 22 0.78 7.18 -9.72
C PHE A 22 1.88 8.05 -10.32
N HIS A 23 1.58 8.66 -11.47
CA HIS A 23 2.52 9.50 -12.19
C HIS A 23 2.80 10.80 -11.41
N GLY A 24 4.07 11.12 -11.22
CA GLY A 24 4.49 12.31 -10.47
C GLY A 24 4.66 12.11 -8.96
N ALA A 25 4.29 10.97 -8.41
CA ALA A 25 4.61 10.64 -7.03
C ALA A 25 6.06 10.16 -6.91
N LYS A 26 6.74 10.55 -5.83
CA LYS A 26 8.04 9.98 -5.46
C LYS A 26 7.81 8.62 -4.83
N LEU A 27 8.49 7.59 -5.32
CA LEU A 27 8.40 6.22 -4.79
C LEU A 27 9.60 5.92 -3.91
N LEU A 28 9.37 5.41 -2.70
CA LEU A 28 10.39 5.00 -1.75
C LEU A 28 10.13 3.56 -1.26
N ASP A 29 11.19 2.78 -1.16
CA ASP A 29 11.13 1.40 -0.66
C ASP A 29 11.17 1.38 0.88
N ILE A 30 10.14 0.80 1.49
CA ILE A 30 10.04 0.69 2.96
C ILE A 30 11.23 -0.07 3.56
N ILE A 31 11.73 -1.11 2.89
CA ILE A 31 12.92 -1.84 3.36
C ILE A 31 14.13 -0.91 3.43
N LYS A 32 14.36 -0.13 2.39
CA LYS A 32 15.49 0.82 2.36
C LYS A 32 15.36 1.95 3.38
N ILE A 33 14.13 2.40 3.64
CA ILE A 33 13.88 3.37 4.72
C ILE A 33 14.22 2.74 6.08
N ASN A 34 13.74 1.52 6.35
CA ASN A 34 14.01 0.82 7.61
C ASN A 34 15.52 0.54 7.81
N GLU A 35 16.24 0.30 6.73
CA GLU A 35 17.70 0.11 6.74
C GLU A 35 18.50 1.44 6.79
N GLY A 36 17.83 2.58 6.65
CA GLY A 36 18.45 3.90 6.68
C GLY A 36 19.16 4.31 5.38
N THR A 37 18.91 3.60 4.26
CA THR A 37 19.51 3.92 2.94
C THR A 37 18.62 4.84 2.09
N GLU A 38 17.33 4.97 2.41
CA GLU A 38 16.42 5.98 1.90
C GLU A 38 15.80 6.75 3.06
N VAL A 39 15.45 8.00 2.82
CA VAL A 39 14.84 8.88 3.83
C VAL A 39 13.51 9.41 3.33
N LEU A 40 12.51 9.36 4.20
CA LEU A 40 11.22 9.99 3.96
C LEU A 40 11.36 11.51 4.14
N ASP A 41 11.03 12.27 3.09
CA ASP A 41 11.11 13.74 3.11
C ASP A 41 10.24 14.34 4.24
N GLU A 42 10.70 15.42 4.85
CA GLU A 42 9.99 16.07 5.95
C GLU A 42 8.76 16.87 5.50
N ASP A 43 8.80 17.43 4.30
CA ASP A 43 7.82 18.38 3.74
C ASP A 43 6.74 17.72 2.86
N ILE A 44 6.40 16.46 3.11
CA ILE A 44 5.35 15.75 2.37
C ILE A 44 3.96 16.14 2.86
N GLU A 45 3.04 16.33 1.93
CA GLU A 45 1.65 16.66 2.21
C GLU A 45 0.71 15.47 1.98
N ARG A 46 1.07 14.58 1.05
CA ARG A 46 0.29 13.39 0.69
C ARG A 46 1.16 12.14 0.79
N LEU A 47 0.73 11.18 1.60
CA LEU A 47 1.46 9.93 1.84
C LEU A 47 0.63 8.72 1.43
N GLY A 48 1.12 7.97 0.45
CA GLY A 48 0.63 6.63 0.12
C GLY A 48 1.45 5.56 0.82
N ILE A 49 0.79 4.54 1.38
CA ILE A 49 1.44 3.38 2.01
C ILE A 49 0.91 2.13 1.34
N PHE A 50 1.73 1.47 0.52
CA PHE A 50 1.31 0.35 -0.31
C PHE A 50 2.03 -0.94 0.10
N PHE A 51 1.26 -2.01 0.26
CA PHE A 51 1.83 -3.30 0.67
C PHE A 51 0.94 -4.50 0.28
N PRO A 52 1.53 -5.71 0.16
CA PRO A 52 0.77 -6.93 0.01
C PRO A 52 0.24 -7.41 1.36
N VAL A 53 -0.98 -7.96 1.35
CA VAL A 53 -1.56 -8.60 2.53
C VAL A 53 -0.96 -9.98 2.71
N TYR A 54 -0.33 -10.23 3.85
CA TYR A 54 0.20 -11.54 4.23
C TYR A 54 -0.61 -12.14 5.39
N MET A 55 -1.20 -13.30 5.17
CA MET A 55 -2.02 -14.00 6.18
C MET A 55 -3.11 -13.12 6.80
N GLY A 56 -3.75 -12.29 5.99
CA GLY A 56 -4.76 -11.34 6.43
C GLY A 56 -4.25 -10.11 7.19
N GLY A 57 -2.94 -9.95 7.31
CA GLY A 57 -2.30 -8.92 8.13
C GLY A 57 -1.40 -7.95 7.36
N VAL A 58 -0.87 -6.99 8.11
CA VAL A 58 0.11 -6.01 7.65
C VAL A 58 1.51 -6.60 7.83
N PRO A 59 2.37 -6.62 6.79
CA PRO A 59 3.72 -7.15 6.89
C PRO A 59 4.58 -6.44 7.94
N TYR A 60 5.49 -7.18 8.57
CA TYR A 60 6.37 -6.63 9.59
C TYR A 60 7.15 -5.38 9.15
N PRO A 61 7.76 -5.32 7.94
CA PRO A 61 8.46 -4.11 7.51
C PRO A 61 7.58 -2.85 7.46
N VAL A 62 6.30 -3.01 7.11
CA VAL A 62 5.33 -1.90 7.10
C VAL A 62 5.02 -1.45 8.53
N ARG A 63 4.84 -2.37 9.46
CA ARG A 63 4.64 -2.06 10.89
C ARG A 63 5.86 -1.33 11.47
N GLU A 64 7.05 -1.80 11.15
CA GLU A 64 8.30 -1.18 11.58
C GLU A 64 8.41 0.25 11.05
N PHE A 65 8.11 0.49 9.78
CA PHE A 65 8.08 1.82 9.16
C PHE A 65 7.09 2.75 9.89
N ILE A 66 5.89 2.28 10.18
CA ILE A 66 4.88 3.08 10.89
C ILE A 66 5.37 3.46 12.28
N HIS A 67 5.86 2.50 13.06
CA HIS A 67 6.28 2.77 14.44
C HIS A 67 7.55 3.60 14.54
N LYS A 68 8.59 3.27 13.76
CA LYS A 68 9.88 3.95 13.85
C LYS A 68 9.91 5.22 13.03
N THR A 69 9.54 5.17 11.75
CA THR A 69 9.69 6.34 10.87
C THR A 69 8.55 7.33 11.06
N LEU A 70 7.29 6.89 10.95
CA LEU A 70 6.15 7.79 11.11
C LEU A 70 5.90 8.16 12.58
N GLY A 71 6.11 7.22 13.50
CA GLY A 71 5.87 7.47 14.94
C GLY A 71 6.84 8.45 15.58
N GLU A 72 8.04 8.62 15.02
CA GLU A 72 9.10 9.48 15.58
C GLU A 72 9.24 10.84 14.87
N ARG A 73 8.49 11.07 13.79
CA ARG A 73 8.56 12.33 13.04
C ARG A 73 7.38 13.26 13.33
N ASP A 74 7.53 14.54 13.00
CA ASP A 74 6.41 15.47 12.93
C ASP A 74 5.58 15.20 11.66
N ASN A 75 4.33 14.82 11.84
CA ASN A 75 3.39 14.54 10.77
C ASN A 75 2.34 15.65 10.56
N SER A 76 2.50 16.80 11.20
CA SER A 76 1.53 17.91 11.12
C SER A 76 1.34 18.47 9.72
N GLY A 77 2.31 18.29 8.83
CA GLY A 77 2.24 18.66 7.43
C GLY A 77 1.43 17.71 6.53
N LEU A 78 1.11 16.50 7.02
CA LEU A 78 0.34 15.52 6.24
C LEU A 78 -1.13 15.95 6.17
N LYS A 79 -1.62 16.15 4.96
CA LYS A 79 -3.01 16.53 4.66
C LYS A 79 -3.85 15.35 4.21
N TYR A 80 -3.23 14.39 3.51
CA TYR A 80 -3.92 13.25 2.93
C TYR A 80 -3.07 11.98 3.05
N VAL A 81 -3.59 10.98 3.73
CA VAL A 81 -2.93 9.68 3.89
C VAL A 81 -3.79 8.59 3.29
N PHE A 82 -3.24 7.79 2.40
CA PHE A 82 -3.95 6.73 1.71
C PHE A 82 -3.16 5.43 1.67
N SER A 83 -3.86 4.32 1.59
CA SER A 83 -3.25 3.00 1.54
C SER A 83 -3.92 2.13 0.49
N LEU A 84 -3.12 1.53 -0.39
CA LEU A 84 -3.58 0.56 -1.37
C LEU A 84 -2.87 -0.77 -1.15
N LEU A 85 -3.66 -1.82 -1.01
CA LEU A 85 -3.20 -3.16 -0.65
C LEU A 85 -3.44 -4.14 -1.79
N THR A 86 -2.50 -5.04 -2.00
CA THR A 86 -2.67 -6.18 -2.90
C THR A 86 -2.94 -7.44 -2.07
N CYS A 87 -3.89 -8.27 -2.47
CA CYS A 87 -4.26 -9.47 -1.73
C CYS A 87 -4.67 -10.61 -2.67
N GLY A 88 -4.50 -11.85 -2.21
CA GLY A 88 -4.97 -13.04 -2.94
C GLY A 88 -6.46 -13.29 -2.80
N SER A 89 -7.04 -12.97 -1.65
CA SER A 89 -8.46 -13.19 -1.36
C SER A 89 -9.14 -11.94 -0.82
N SER A 90 -8.89 -11.57 0.42
CA SER A 90 -9.49 -10.41 1.08
C SER A 90 -8.46 -9.59 1.84
N GLY A 91 -8.54 -8.27 1.70
CA GLY A 91 -7.70 -7.32 2.43
C GLY A 91 -8.41 -6.63 3.60
N LYS A 92 -9.66 -6.94 3.88
CA LYS A 92 -10.47 -6.24 4.91
C LYS A 92 -9.83 -6.20 6.30
N SER A 93 -9.26 -7.33 6.74
CA SER A 93 -8.56 -7.41 8.03
C SER A 93 -7.31 -6.52 8.04
N ALA A 94 -6.52 -6.54 6.97
CA ALA A 94 -5.33 -5.70 6.85
C ALA A 94 -5.67 -4.21 6.75
N GLU A 95 -6.74 -3.83 6.06
CA GLU A 95 -7.24 -2.45 6.02
C GLU A 95 -7.57 -1.95 7.44
N TRP A 96 -8.28 -2.76 8.23
CA TRP A 96 -8.62 -2.42 9.61
C TRP A 96 -7.38 -2.30 10.50
N ILE A 97 -6.43 -3.26 10.40
CA ILE A 97 -5.18 -3.23 11.17
C ILE A 97 -4.37 -1.98 10.80
N MET A 98 -4.28 -1.64 9.52
CA MET A 98 -3.56 -0.45 9.04
C MET A 98 -4.14 0.84 9.63
N ASP A 99 -5.46 0.99 9.61
CA ASP A 99 -6.14 2.12 10.23
C ASP A 99 -5.81 2.23 11.73
N ARG A 100 -5.84 1.13 12.46
CA ARG A 100 -5.48 1.09 13.89
C ARG A 100 -4.03 1.46 14.16
N LEU A 101 -3.10 0.95 13.36
CA LEU A 101 -1.67 1.27 13.49
C LEU A 101 -1.40 2.77 13.31
N LEU A 102 -2.05 3.40 12.33
CA LEU A 102 -1.92 4.84 12.10
C LEU A 102 -2.58 5.66 13.21
N GLN A 103 -3.76 5.26 13.69
CA GLN A 103 -4.44 5.92 14.81
C GLN A 103 -3.59 5.92 16.09
N GLU A 104 -2.85 4.85 16.37
CA GLU A 104 -1.93 4.76 17.52
C GLU A 104 -0.85 5.85 17.52
N ILE A 105 -0.46 6.35 16.37
CA ILE A 105 0.52 7.43 16.21
C ILE A 105 -0.14 8.77 15.82
N GLY A 106 -1.46 8.88 15.95
CA GLY A 106 -2.19 10.13 15.72
C GLY A 106 -2.45 10.50 14.26
N ILE A 107 -2.30 9.55 13.32
CA ILE A 107 -2.56 9.77 11.90
C ILE A 107 -3.91 9.16 11.50
N GLY A 108 -4.76 9.97 10.88
CA GLY A 108 -6.00 9.50 10.24
C GLY A 108 -5.73 9.02 8.82
N ILE A 109 -6.36 7.92 8.41
CA ILE A 109 -6.33 7.47 7.02
C ILE A 109 -7.50 8.09 6.24
N SER A 110 -7.20 8.70 5.09
CA SER A 110 -8.18 9.37 4.24
C SER A 110 -8.82 8.42 3.23
N TYR A 111 -8.05 7.46 2.73
CA TYR A 111 -8.51 6.47 1.76
C TYR A 111 -7.79 5.15 1.95
N THR A 112 -8.52 4.04 1.90
CA THR A 112 -7.92 2.70 1.88
C THR A 112 -8.72 1.76 1.01
N GLN A 113 -8.03 0.93 0.23
CA GLN A 113 -8.65 -0.09 -0.59
C GLN A 113 -7.69 -1.25 -0.85
N SER A 114 -8.23 -2.46 -0.84
CA SER A 114 -7.51 -3.66 -1.25
C SER A 114 -7.96 -4.14 -2.63
N PHE A 115 -7.00 -4.66 -3.39
CA PHE A 115 -7.22 -5.19 -4.74
C PHE A 115 -6.83 -6.66 -4.78
N ARG A 116 -7.70 -7.49 -5.33
CA ARG A 116 -7.42 -8.89 -5.51
C ARG A 116 -6.52 -9.11 -6.72
N TYR A 117 -5.38 -9.74 -6.46
CA TYR A 117 -4.46 -10.26 -7.48
C TYR A 117 -4.44 -11.79 -7.42
N PRO A 118 -3.96 -12.47 -8.49
CA PRO A 118 -3.69 -13.90 -8.41
C PRO A 118 -2.74 -14.17 -7.23
N ASP A 119 -3.10 -15.14 -6.39
CA ASP A 119 -2.30 -15.49 -5.22
C ASP A 119 -0.95 -16.07 -5.65
N SER A 120 0.14 -15.54 -5.10
CA SER A 120 1.50 -15.98 -5.39
C SER A 120 2.08 -16.93 -4.32
N TYR A 121 1.35 -17.19 -3.24
CA TYR A 121 1.79 -18.09 -2.18
C TYR A 121 1.42 -19.55 -2.48
N LEU A 122 2.20 -20.17 -3.34
CA LEU A 122 1.97 -21.52 -3.86
C LEU A 122 1.68 -22.61 -2.80
N PRO A 123 2.31 -22.63 -1.60
CA PRO A 123 2.02 -23.66 -0.60
C PRO A 123 0.58 -23.68 -0.09
N LEU A 124 -0.14 -22.56 -0.16
CA LEU A 124 -1.55 -22.45 0.25
C LEU A 124 -2.54 -22.63 -0.89
N ILE A 125 -2.06 -22.67 -2.14
CA ILE A 125 -2.92 -22.81 -3.31
C ILE A 125 -3.13 -24.30 -3.59
N LYS A 126 -4.34 -24.78 -3.33
CA LYS A 126 -4.73 -26.16 -3.68
C LYS A 126 -4.93 -26.36 -5.18
N ASN A 127 -5.38 -25.32 -5.88
CA ASN A 127 -5.58 -25.30 -7.33
C ASN A 127 -5.00 -24.00 -7.89
N ILE A 128 -3.98 -24.10 -8.73
CA ILE A 128 -3.46 -22.96 -9.47
C ILE A 128 -4.54 -22.50 -10.47
N PRO A 129 -4.98 -21.23 -10.44
CA PRO A 129 -5.98 -20.74 -11.38
C PRO A 129 -5.48 -20.90 -12.81
N ASP A 130 -6.36 -21.29 -13.73
CA ASP A 130 -6.05 -21.29 -15.15
C ASP A 130 -5.86 -19.85 -15.70
N GLU A 131 -5.36 -19.72 -16.92
CA GLU A 131 -5.09 -18.40 -17.52
C GLU A 131 -6.36 -17.55 -17.65
N ALA A 132 -7.52 -18.15 -17.98
CA ALA A 132 -8.78 -17.44 -18.12
C ALA A 132 -9.26 -16.86 -16.79
N LYS A 133 -9.15 -17.62 -15.69
CA LYS A 133 -9.50 -17.17 -14.35
C LYS A 133 -8.54 -16.12 -13.82
N THR A 134 -7.26 -16.27 -14.09
CA THR A 134 -6.23 -15.27 -13.75
C THR A 134 -6.52 -13.95 -14.46
N LYS A 135 -6.83 -13.98 -15.75
CA LYS A 135 -7.22 -12.80 -16.52
C LYS A 135 -8.48 -12.13 -15.98
N GLU A 136 -9.50 -12.90 -15.63
CA GLU A 136 -10.74 -12.36 -15.03
C GLU A 136 -10.45 -11.61 -13.73
N ILE A 137 -9.61 -12.16 -12.85
CA ILE A 137 -9.21 -11.51 -11.59
C ILE A 137 -8.47 -10.21 -11.88
N GLN A 138 -7.53 -10.22 -12.83
CA GLN A 138 -6.76 -9.04 -13.22
C GLN A 138 -7.64 -7.96 -13.84
N ASP A 139 -8.57 -8.30 -14.72
CA ASP A 139 -9.48 -7.34 -15.37
C ASP A 139 -10.41 -6.67 -14.35
N LYS A 140 -10.93 -7.42 -13.39
CA LYS A 140 -11.76 -6.86 -12.29
C LYS A 140 -10.96 -5.94 -11.38
N ALA A 141 -9.72 -6.30 -11.06
CA ALA A 141 -8.82 -5.46 -10.27
C ALA A 141 -8.48 -4.18 -11.03
N GLU A 142 -8.23 -4.27 -12.34
CA GLU A 142 -7.86 -3.12 -13.19
C GLU A 142 -8.90 -2.00 -13.15
N ASP A 143 -10.18 -2.32 -13.28
CA ASP A 143 -11.26 -1.33 -13.23
C ASP A 143 -11.34 -0.64 -11.86
N LYS A 144 -11.19 -1.41 -10.79
CA LYS A 144 -11.17 -0.87 -9.41
C LYS A 144 -9.94 0.01 -9.17
N ILE A 145 -8.77 -0.39 -9.69
CA ILE A 145 -7.53 0.37 -9.56
C ILE A 145 -7.65 1.71 -10.29
N LYS A 146 -8.15 1.72 -11.52
CA LYS A 146 -8.38 2.96 -12.27
C LYS A 146 -9.28 3.92 -11.50
N LYS A 147 -10.37 3.41 -10.94
CA LYS A 147 -11.28 4.22 -10.13
C LYS A 147 -10.58 4.78 -8.88
N ALA A 148 -9.86 3.95 -8.14
CA ALA A 148 -9.16 4.37 -6.93
C ALA A 148 -8.11 5.46 -7.22
N ILE A 149 -7.35 5.33 -8.32
CA ILE A 149 -6.39 6.35 -8.75
C ILE A 149 -7.10 7.68 -9.00
N LEU A 150 -8.19 7.67 -9.76
CA LEU A 150 -8.97 8.88 -10.03
C LEU A 150 -9.54 9.49 -8.76
N ASP A 151 -10.08 8.69 -7.85
CA ASP A 151 -10.61 9.16 -6.57
C ASP A 151 -9.51 9.84 -5.74
N ILE A 152 -8.32 9.24 -5.67
CA ILE A 152 -7.18 9.77 -4.90
C ILE A 152 -6.59 11.03 -5.57
N GLU A 153 -6.47 11.07 -6.89
CA GLU A 153 -5.90 12.22 -7.61
C GLU A 153 -6.80 13.44 -7.63
N ASN A 154 -8.11 13.27 -7.41
CA ASN A 154 -9.10 14.37 -7.38
C ASN A 154 -9.31 14.97 -5.97
N GLU A 155 -8.72 14.40 -4.94
CA GLU A 155 -8.72 14.92 -3.56
C GLU A 155 -7.54 15.89 -3.32
#